data_4cb0c5a050a8373e45a4875aeb2b87f7
#
_entry.id   4cb0c5a050a8373e45a4875aeb2b87f7
#
_cell.length_a   1.000
_cell.length_b   1.000
_cell.length_c   1.000
_cell.angle_alpha   90.00
_cell.angle_beta   90.00
_cell.angle_gamma   90.00
#
_symmetry.space_group_name_H-M   'P 1'
#
loop_
_entity.id
_entity.type
_entity.pdbx_description
1 polymer ?
#
loop_
_entity_poly.entity_id
_entity_poly.type
_entity_poly.pdbx_seq_one_letter_code
_entity_poly.pdbx_strand_id
1 'polypeptide(L)'
;MKTEMKPNSMKTGLELPSELLEKTTLKDAKRITVYGNECGVVMMNEAMTAMQIIRTVDMLNTVTLGLIMRLENAARRHEERCRKIAVPEELLDLAGIPRKAPLRICADEGEIYITVADEDDDDPVDALPSFLRDLLDDCELDFGALRCLLESEELIHE
;
A
#
# COMPACT_ATOMS: atom_id res chain seq x y z
N MET A 1 3.09 13.78 -6.62
CA MET A 1 3.16 15.18 -7.14
C MET A 1 4.08 16.00 -6.25
N LYS A 2 5.07 16.68 -6.80
CA LYS A 2 6.02 17.52 -6.04
C LYS A 2 5.59 18.98 -6.18
N THR A 3 5.32 19.68 -5.08
CA THR A 3 4.95 21.09 -5.09
C THR A 3 5.90 21.85 -4.17
N GLU A 4 6.52 22.91 -4.67
CA GLU A 4 7.36 23.81 -3.87
C GLU A 4 6.50 24.97 -3.34
N MET A 5 6.43 25.12 -2.03
CA MET A 5 5.74 26.24 -1.39
C MET A 5 6.73 27.16 -0.69
N LYS A 6 6.58 28.47 -0.91
CA LYS A 6 7.27 29.46 -0.10
C LYS A 6 6.50 29.67 1.20
N PRO A 7 7.19 29.77 2.37
CA PRO A 7 6.53 29.83 3.69
C PRO A 7 5.53 30.98 3.87
N ASN A 8 5.57 32.01 3.02
CA ASN A 8 4.70 33.20 3.13
C ASN A 8 3.42 33.12 2.24
N SER A 9 3.11 32.02 1.57
CA SER A 9 1.93 31.92 0.70
C SER A 9 0.78 31.10 1.28
N MET A 10 0.86 30.65 2.53
CA MET A 10 -0.22 29.90 3.20
C MET A 10 -1.36 30.84 3.62
N LYS A 11 -2.33 31.04 2.74
CA LYS A 11 -3.64 31.65 3.08
C LYS A 11 -4.70 30.64 3.48
N THR A 12 -4.40 29.34 3.45
CA THR A 12 -5.25 28.25 3.96
C THR A 12 -4.42 27.47 4.96
N GLY A 13 -4.48 27.90 6.24
CA GLY A 13 -3.51 27.50 7.23
C GLY A 13 -3.72 26.08 7.75
N LEU A 14 -2.77 25.20 7.46
CA LEU A 14 -2.49 24.11 8.37
C LEU A 14 -1.71 24.71 9.56
N GLU A 15 -2.36 24.84 10.71
CA GLU A 15 -1.68 25.25 11.93
C GLU A 15 -0.93 24.04 12.50
N LEU A 16 0.39 24.06 12.40
CA LEU A 16 1.23 23.05 13.04
C LEU A 16 1.48 23.44 14.50
N PRO A 17 1.39 22.48 15.44
CA PRO A 17 1.76 22.73 16.83
C PRO A 17 3.18 23.28 16.94
N SER A 18 3.38 24.34 17.74
CA SER A 18 4.69 24.99 17.93
C SER A 18 5.76 24.01 18.40
N GLU A 19 5.40 23.06 19.26
CA GLU A 19 6.28 22.00 19.75
C GLU A 19 6.82 21.10 18.63
N LEU A 20 6.02 20.86 17.60
CA LEU A 20 6.42 20.08 16.44
C LEU A 20 7.38 20.86 15.55
N LEU A 21 7.14 22.15 15.40
CA LEU A 21 8.05 23.06 14.68
C LEU A 21 9.40 23.22 15.39
N GLU A 22 9.40 23.24 16.73
CA GLU A 22 10.63 23.36 17.53
C GLU A 22 11.51 22.10 17.45
N LYS A 23 10.90 20.93 17.32
CA LYS A 23 11.61 19.63 17.16
C LYS A 23 12.16 19.41 15.76
N THR A 24 11.75 20.22 14.80
CA THR A 24 12.14 20.07 13.40
C THR A 24 12.90 21.30 12.92
N THR A 25 13.64 21.17 11.85
CA THR A 25 14.30 22.32 11.19
C THR A 25 13.34 23.13 10.32
N LEU A 26 12.03 22.86 10.38
CA LEU A 26 11.03 23.52 9.55
C LEU A 26 10.77 24.97 9.98
N LYS A 27 10.96 25.29 11.28
CA LYS A 27 10.76 26.64 11.81
C LYS A 27 11.62 27.70 11.10
N ASP A 28 12.87 27.34 10.81
CA ASP A 28 13.85 28.23 10.19
C ASP A 28 14.05 27.97 8.69
N ALA A 29 13.22 27.09 8.12
CA ALA A 29 13.33 26.71 6.73
C ALA A 29 12.95 27.87 5.80
N LYS A 30 13.88 28.26 4.92
CA LYS A 30 13.60 29.24 3.85
C LYS A 30 12.70 28.66 2.76
N ARG A 31 12.77 27.36 2.53
CA ARG A 31 11.95 26.61 1.58
C ARG A 31 11.59 25.27 2.17
N ILE A 32 10.36 24.85 1.93
CA ILE A 32 9.83 23.56 2.36
C ILE A 32 9.37 22.82 1.11
N THR A 33 9.84 21.60 0.95
CA THR A 33 9.32 20.68 -0.08
C THR A 33 8.22 19.85 0.55
N VAL A 34 7.09 19.75 -0.16
CA VAL A 34 5.91 19.01 0.29
C VAL A 34 5.68 17.86 -0.69
N TYR A 35 5.60 16.65 -0.16
CA TYR A 35 5.20 15.44 -0.87
C TYR A 35 3.87 14.98 -0.29
N GLY A 36 2.93 14.58 -1.13
CA GLY A 36 1.64 14.13 -0.62
C GLY A 36 0.84 13.37 -1.67
N ASN A 37 -0.06 12.55 -1.14
CA ASN A 37 -1.12 11.89 -1.86
C ASN A 37 -2.42 12.05 -1.04
N GLU A 38 -3.48 11.35 -1.41
CA GLU A 38 -4.77 11.36 -0.71
C GLU A 38 -4.71 10.86 0.74
N CYS A 39 -3.68 10.06 1.08
CA CYS A 39 -3.56 9.41 2.39
C CYS A 39 -2.60 10.13 3.36
N GLY A 40 -1.73 11.01 2.84
CA GLY A 40 -0.74 11.64 3.71
C GLY A 40 0.10 12.71 3.05
N VAL A 41 0.76 13.48 3.92
CA VAL A 41 1.65 14.58 3.53
C VAL A 41 2.96 14.49 4.30
N VAL A 42 4.09 14.60 3.60
CA VAL A 42 5.43 14.73 4.17
C VAL A 42 5.99 16.10 3.82
N MET A 43 6.41 16.84 4.84
CA MET A 43 7.04 18.15 4.69
C MET A 43 8.51 18.08 5.09
N MET A 44 9.40 18.58 4.25
CA MET A 44 10.84 18.55 4.50
C MET A 44 11.47 19.90 4.19
N ASN A 45 12.48 20.28 4.99
CA ASN A 45 13.33 21.42 4.67
C ASN A 45 14.15 21.10 3.41
N GLU A 46 14.15 21.98 2.42
CA GLU A 46 14.94 21.79 1.20
C GLU A 46 16.45 21.89 1.48
N ALA A 47 16.84 22.73 2.43
CA ALA A 47 18.24 22.90 2.81
C ALA A 47 18.59 21.98 4.00
N MET A 48 19.13 20.81 3.69
CA MET A 48 19.57 19.83 4.69
C MET A 48 21.05 19.50 4.51
N THR A 49 21.74 19.26 5.63
CA THR A 49 23.08 18.67 5.61
C THR A 49 23.01 17.19 5.20
N ALA A 50 24.13 16.63 4.75
CA ALA A 50 24.20 15.20 4.40
C ALA A 50 23.72 14.30 5.55
N MET A 51 24.10 14.61 6.80
CA MET A 51 23.68 13.85 7.97
C MET A 51 22.15 13.98 8.22
N GLN A 52 21.56 15.13 7.98
CA GLN A 52 20.12 15.31 8.09
C GLN A 52 19.38 14.52 7.01
N ILE A 53 19.92 14.48 5.79
CA ILE A 53 19.36 13.65 4.70
C ILE A 53 19.38 12.18 5.12
N ILE A 54 20.52 11.66 5.61
CA ILE A 54 20.65 10.26 6.05
C ILE A 54 19.64 9.93 7.14
N ARG A 55 19.50 10.79 8.16
CA ARG A 55 18.50 10.58 9.22
C ARG A 55 17.06 10.64 8.72
N THR A 56 16.80 11.49 7.74
CA THR A 56 15.46 11.57 7.12
C THR A 56 15.14 10.30 6.34
N VAL A 57 16.10 9.76 5.59
CA VAL A 57 15.94 8.46 4.89
C VAL A 57 15.68 7.34 5.89
N ASP A 58 16.44 7.27 6.98
CA ASP A 58 16.26 6.27 8.04
C ASP A 58 14.86 6.35 8.69
N MET A 59 14.40 7.57 8.99
CA MET A 59 13.04 7.80 9.49
C MET A 59 11.98 7.35 8.49
N LEU A 60 12.13 7.70 7.21
CA LEU A 60 11.17 7.30 6.16
C LEU A 60 11.14 5.78 5.98
N ASN A 61 12.29 5.12 6.03
CA ASN A 61 12.38 3.66 6.02
C ASN A 61 11.62 3.04 7.20
N THR A 62 11.79 3.60 8.40
CA THR A 62 11.06 3.13 9.59
C THR A 62 9.55 3.24 9.41
N VAL A 63 9.06 4.35 8.84
CA VAL A 63 7.63 4.53 8.53
C VAL A 63 7.18 3.52 7.47
N THR A 64 7.97 3.33 6.41
CA THR A 64 7.68 2.38 5.33
C THR A 64 7.55 0.96 5.86
N LEU A 65 8.52 0.50 6.66
CA LEU A 65 8.48 -0.82 7.30
C LEU A 65 7.24 -0.97 8.20
N GLY A 66 6.90 0.06 8.97
CA GLY A 66 5.68 0.07 9.79
C GLY A 66 4.40 -0.10 8.97
N LEU A 67 4.32 0.53 7.80
CA LEU A 67 3.17 0.38 6.90
C LEU A 67 3.14 -1.01 6.26
N ILE A 68 4.29 -1.57 5.87
CA ILE A 68 4.37 -2.94 5.33
C ILE A 68 3.93 -3.96 6.38
N MET A 69 4.37 -3.84 7.62
CA MET A 69 3.92 -4.74 8.70
C MET A 69 2.40 -4.66 8.94
N ARG A 70 1.80 -3.47 8.81
CA ARG A 70 0.33 -3.32 8.89
C ARG A 70 -0.36 -4.02 7.73
N LEU A 71 0.18 -3.89 6.52
CA LEU A 71 -0.33 -4.55 5.32
C LEU A 71 -0.24 -6.08 5.46
N GLU A 72 0.90 -6.61 5.89
CA GLU A 72 1.11 -8.04 6.16
C GLU A 72 0.11 -8.58 7.20
N ASN A 73 -0.04 -7.87 8.32
CA ASN A 73 -1.00 -8.25 9.35
C ASN A 73 -2.45 -8.24 8.85
N ALA A 74 -2.78 -7.29 7.96
CA ALA A 74 -4.11 -7.22 7.36
C ALA A 74 -4.34 -8.37 6.37
N ALA A 75 -3.37 -8.66 5.50
CA ALA A 75 -3.43 -9.77 4.55
C ALA A 75 -3.59 -11.12 5.28
N ARG A 76 -2.80 -11.36 6.33
CA ARG A 76 -2.91 -12.57 7.15
C ARG A 76 -4.28 -12.68 7.83
N ARG A 77 -4.79 -11.60 8.44
CA ARG A 77 -6.14 -11.60 9.05
C ARG A 77 -7.25 -11.83 8.02
N HIS A 78 -7.07 -11.32 6.81
CA HIS A 78 -8.00 -11.55 5.71
C HIS A 78 -7.99 -13.02 5.31
N GLU A 79 -6.82 -13.62 5.11
CA GLU A 79 -6.66 -15.04 4.79
C GLU A 79 -7.27 -15.96 5.89
N GLU A 80 -7.06 -15.65 7.18
CA GLU A 80 -7.64 -16.40 8.31
C GLU A 80 -9.17 -16.35 8.32
N ARG A 81 -9.77 -15.26 7.83
CA ARG A 81 -11.23 -15.10 7.71
C ARG A 81 -11.80 -15.79 6.47
N CYS A 82 -11.00 -15.91 5.43
CA CYS A 82 -11.41 -16.59 4.20
C CYS A 82 -11.55 -18.09 4.45
N ARG A 83 -12.78 -18.61 4.37
CA ARG A 83 -13.01 -20.06 4.41
C ARG A 83 -12.48 -20.67 3.12
N LYS A 84 -11.50 -21.58 3.25
CA LYS A 84 -11.00 -22.38 2.11
C LYS A 84 -12.09 -23.36 1.69
N ILE A 85 -12.67 -23.16 0.53
CA ILE A 85 -13.62 -24.10 -0.07
C ILE A 85 -12.81 -24.95 -1.06
N ALA A 86 -12.70 -26.25 -0.78
CA ALA A 86 -12.12 -27.18 -1.74
C ALA A 86 -13.15 -27.51 -2.82
N VAL A 87 -12.87 -27.12 -4.05
CA VAL A 87 -13.67 -27.52 -5.22
C VAL A 87 -13.13 -28.86 -5.73
N PRO A 88 -13.97 -29.93 -5.79
CA PRO A 88 -13.55 -31.20 -6.33
C PRO A 88 -13.06 -31.08 -7.79
N GLU A 89 -11.96 -31.75 -8.12
CA GLU A 89 -11.38 -31.71 -9.47
C GLU A 89 -12.40 -32.13 -10.54
N GLU A 90 -13.28 -33.09 -10.21
CA GLU A 90 -14.32 -33.59 -11.11
C GLU A 90 -15.31 -32.48 -11.53
N LEU A 91 -15.57 -31.50 -10.64
CA LEU A 91 -16.42 -30.37 -10.98
C LEU A 91 -15.71 -29.37 -11.90
N LEU A 92 -14.40 -29.16 -11.71
CA LEU A 92 -13.60 -28.35 -12.62
C LEU A 92 -13.52 -28.97 -14.01
N ASP A 93 -13.30 -30.30 -14.08
CA ASP A 93 -13.28 -31.05 -15.35
C ASP A 93 -14.66 -30.99 -16.05
N LEU A 94 -15.76 -31.08 -15.29
CA LEU A 94 -17.13 -30.98 -15.84
C LEU A 94 -17.43 -29.58 -16.38
N ALA A 95 -16.91 -28.55 -15.72
CA ALA A 95 -17.01 -27.15 -16.14
C ALA A 95 -16.06 -26.80 -17.30
N GLY A 96 -15.18 -27.70 -17.72
CA GLY A 96 -14.19 -27.48 -18.76
C GLY A 96 -13.05 -26.53 -18.32
N ILE A 97 -12.83 -26.40 -17.02
CA ILE A 97 -11.79 -25.55 -16.45
C ILE A 97 -10.47 -26.35 -16.36
N PRO A 98 -9.39 -25.90 -17.04
CA PRO A 98 -8.11 -26.58 -16.99
C PRO A 98 -7.52 -26.58 -15.56
N ARG A 99 -6.96 -27.72 -15.11
CA ARG A 99 -6.42 -27.89 -13.74
C ARG A 99 -5.35 -26.89 -13.30
N LYS A 100 -4.72 -26.20 -14.24
CA LYS A 100 -3.67 -25.20 -13.98
C LYS A 100 -4.04 -23.79 -14.43
N ALA A 101 -5.29 -23.59 -14.85
CA ALA A 101 -5.74 -22.26 -15.21
C ALA A 101 -5.84 -21.38 -13.96
N PRO A 102 -5.43 -20.11 -14.04
CA PRO A 102 -5.73 -19.17 -13.00
C PRO A 102 -7.25 -19.05 -12.86
N LEU A 103 -7.76 -19.10 -11.63
CA LEU A 103 -9.20 -19.07 -11.37
C LEU A 103 -9.59 -17.73 -10.78
N ARG A 104 -10.68 -17.17 -11.28
CA ARG A 104 -11.38 -16.04 -10.71
C ARG A 104 -12.60 -16.53 -9.96
N ILE A 105 -12.76 -16.06 -8.73
CA ILE A 105 -13.92 -16.37 -7.89
C ILE A 105 -14.70 -15.06 -7.69
N CYS A 106 -15.95 -15.04 -8.13
CA CYS A 106 -16.87 -13.94 -7.91
C CYS A 106 -18.05 -14.42 -7.06
N ALA A 107 -18.52 -13.56 -6.16
CA ALA A 107 -19.71 -13.82 -5.36
C ALA A 107 -20.75 -12.74 -5.60
N ASP A 108 -22.00 -13.13 -5.86
CA ASP A 108 -23.13 -12.23 -6.02
C ASP A 108 -24.39 -12.86 -5.43
N GLU A 109 -25.16 -12.09 -4.65
CA GLU A 109 -26.48 -12.42 -4.07
C GLU A 109 -26.69 -13.88 -3.62
N GLY A 110 -25.63 -14.51 -3.06
CA GLY A 110 -25.70 -15.89 -2.54
C GLY A 110 -25.22 -16.97 -3.51
N GLU A 111 -24.69 -16.60 -4.66
CA GLU A 111 -24.06 -17.48 -5.64
C GLU A 111 -22.56 -17.23 -5.70
N ILE A 112 -21.77 -18.28 -5.96
CA ILE A 112 -20.34 -18.20 -6.17
C ILE A 112 -20.05 -18.71 -7.59
N TYR A 113 -19.43 -17.86 -8.39
CA TYR A 113 -19.00 -18.20 -9.73
C TYR A 113 -17.49 -18.43 -9.75
N ILE A 114 -17.06 -19.54 -10.34
CA ILE A 114 -15.65 -19.85 -10.58
C ILE A 114 -15.46 -19.87 -12.09
N THR A 115 -14.62 -18.97 -12.57
CA THR A 115 -14.27 -18.88 -13.99
C THR A 115 -12.76 -18.93 -14.16
N VAL A 116 -12.31 -19.19 -15.37
CA VAL A 116 -10.89 -18.97 -15.72
C VAL A 116 -10.65 -17.46 -15.73
N ALA A 117 -9.62 -17.01 -15.06
CA ALA A 117 -9.20 -15.61 -15.13
C ALA A 117 -8.70 -15.32 -16.56
N ASP A 118 -9.17 -14.25 -17.17
CA ASP A 118 -8.68 -13.81 -18.47
C ASP A 118 -7.22 -13.34 -18.33
N GLU A 119 -6.40 -13.57 -19.37
CA GLU A 119 -4.99 -13.12 -19.40
C GLU A 119 -4.86 -11.58 -19.33
N ASP A 120 -5.94 -10.86 -19.60
CA ASP A 120 -6.05 -9.40 -19.55
C ASP A 120 -6.57 -8.87 -18.19
N ASP A 121 -6.84 -9.74 -17.22
CA ASP A 121 -7.21 -9.30 -15.86
C ASP A 121 -5.96 -8.68 -15.21
N ASP A 122 -5.93 -7.35 -15.17
CA ASP A 122 -4.85 -6.58 -14.52
C ASP A 122 -4.74 -7.01 -13.05
N ASP A 123 -3.76 -7.87 -12.75
CA ASP A 123 -3.46 -8.25 -11.38
C ASP A 123 -3.07 -6.99 -10.58
N PRO A 124 -3.82 -6.62 -9.52
CA PRO A 124 -3.51 -5.43 -8.75
C PRO A 124 -2.09 -5.44 -8.18
N VAL A 125 -1.49 -6.61 -7.98
CA VAL A 125 -0.08 -6.75 -7.57
C VAL A 125 0.86 -6.38 -8.71
N ASP A 126 0.53 -6.69 -9.95
CA ASP A 126 1.34 -6.32 -11.13
C ASP A 126 1.31 -4.81 -11.42
N ALA A 127 0.26 -4.13 -11.00
CA ALA A 127 0.16 -2.67 -11.07
C ALA A 127 1.09 -1.95 -10.08
N LEU A 128 1.64 -2.66 -9.07
CA LEU A 128 2.57 -2.08 -8.11
C LEU A 128 3.91 -1.72 -8.78
N PRO A 129 4.54 -0.59 -8.38
CA PRO A 129 5.89 -0.27 -8.81
C PRO A 129 6.88 -1.41 -8.47
N SER A 130 7.81 -1.72 -9.39
CA SER A 130 8.75 -2.84 -9.24
C SER A 130 9.51 -2.79 -7.91
N PHE A 131 10.02 -1.61 -7.53
CA PHE A 131 10.75 -1.44 -6.27
C PHE A 131 9.90 -1.80 -5.04
N LEU A 132 8.58 -1.58 -5.11
CA LEU A 132 7.68 -1.91 -4.00
C LEU A 132 7.41 -3.42 -3.97
N ARG A 133 7.26 -4.05 -5.13
CA ARG A 133 7.15 -5.52 -5.22
C ARG A 133 8.39 -6.21 -4.65
N ASP A 134 9.58 -5.76 -5.05
CA ASP A 134 10.85 -6.28 -4.54
C ASP A 134 10.94 -6.14 -3.02
N LEU A 135 10.52 -4.99 -2.48
CA LEU A 135 10.51 -4.74 -1.03
C LEU A 135 9.50 -5.63 -0.28
N LEU A 136 8.32 -5.88 -0.85
CA LEU A 136 7.30 -6.77 -0.28
C LEU A 136 7.74 -8.22 -0.33
N ASP A 137 8.44 -8.64 -1.40
CA ASP A 137 9.03 -9.97 -1.55
C ASP A 137 10.16 -10.19 -0.53
N ASP A 138 11.04 -9.20 -0.34
CA ASP A 138 12.08 -9.21 0.69
C ASP A 138 11.50 -9.34 2.12
N CYS A 139 10.28 -8.86 2.33
CA CYS A 139 9.55 -9.00 3.60
C CYS A 139 8.76 -10.33 3.70
N GLU A 140 8.92 -11.25 2.74
CA GLU A 140 8.23 -12.55 2.69
C GLU A 140 6.69 -12.42 2.72
N LEU A 141 6.14 -11.33 2.16
CA LEU A 141 4.70 -11.13 2.11
C LEU A 141 4.05 -12.11 1.13
N ASP A 142 2.97 -12.76 1.56
CA ASP A 142 2.17 -13.61 0.67
C ASP A 142 1.38 -12.75 -0.34
N PHE A 143 1.82 -12.76 -1.60
CA PHE A 143 1.17 -12.02 -2.69
C PHE A 143 -0.25 -12.52 -2.99
N GLY A 144 -0.56 -13.78 -2.71
CA GLY A 144 -1.93 -14.30 -2.84
C GLY A 144 -2.88 -13.65 -1.83
N ALA A 145 -2.45 -13.58 -0.57
CA ALA A 145 -3.21 -12.89 0.48
C ALA A 145 -3.30 -11.38 0.24
N LEU A 146 -2.22 -10.77 -0.28
CA LEU A 146 -2.21 -9.36 -0.64
C LEU A 146 -3.20 -9.05 -1.77
N ARG A 147 -3.23 -9.88 -2.82
CA ARG A 147 -4.20 -9.74 -3.93
C ARG A 147 -5.63 -9.74 -3.43
N CYS A 148 -6.01 -10.74 -2.63
CA CYS A 148 -7.34 -10.83 -2.05
C CYS A 148 -7.69 -9.60 -1.20
N LEU A 149 -6.73 -9.06 -0.47
CA LEU A 149 -6.93 -7.85 0.33
C LEU A 149 -7.13 -6.60 -0.55
N LEU A 150 -6.35 -6.45 -1.63
CA LEU A 150 -6.46 -5.34 -2.57
C LEU A 150 -7.81 -5.36 -3.31
N GLU A 151 -8.29 -6.55 -3.69
CA GLU A 151 -9.58 -6.72 -4.34
C GLU A 151 -10.76 -6.44 -3.40
N SER A 152 -10.59 -6.64 -2.09
CA SER A 152 -11.65 -6.45 -1.11
C SER A 152 -11.96 -4.98 -0.79
N GLU A 153 -11.06 -4.05 -1.13
CA GLU A 153 -11.12 -2.62 -0.74
C GLU A 153 -11.30 -2.41 0.78
N GLU A 154 -10.94 -3.41 1.58
CA GLU A 154 -11.14 -3.38 3.04
C GLU A 154 -10.22 -2.34 3.70
N LEU A 155 -10.80 -1.47 4.54
CA LEU A 155 -10.01 -0.50 5.31
C LEU A 155 -9.18 -1.22 6.38
N ILE A 156 -7.87 -1.00 6.33
CA ILE A 156 -6.93 -1.56 7.30
C ILE A 156 -6.92 -0.68 8.55
N HIS A 157 -7.51 -1.20 9.62
CA HIS A 157 -7.48 -0.58 10.95
C HIS A 157 -6.38 -1.22 11.83
N GLU A 158 -5.85 -0.43 12.78
CA GLU A 158 -4.92 -0.93 13.81
C GLU A 158 -5.61 -1.87 14.80
#